data_ae2a82c1a3647a795597ca22a9c07217
#
_entry.id   ae2a82c1a3647a795597ca22a9c07217
#
_cell.length_a   1.000
_cell.length_b   1.000
_cell.length_c   1.000
_cell.angle_alpha   90.00
_cell.angle_beta   90.00
_cell.angle_gamma   90.00
#
_symmetry.space_group_name_H-M   'P 1'
#
loop_
_entity.id
_entity.type
_entity.pdbx_description
1 polymer ?
#
loop_
_entity_poly.entity_id
_entity_poly.type
_entity_poly.pdbx_seq_one_letter_code
_entity_poly.pdbx_strand_id
1 'polypeptide(L)'
;GNTQFDMEGMKYVAEYVEVPKTVTYEIKGLVSNPDIRVADASGNNIDVSSYTDYSNINVGYVTTQIPAELSDYAVTAAKAYSNFFSRDLAGCGESTACIQIYFPQGSYYIDLAEQYRQGDMWMYSRHNTPEFNNVSVEDYTPYSDVCFSCRIIFDKSMYLTATGDTRTEHNDQTYYFVNIDGKWLIADIKSNVED
;
A
#
# COMPACT_ATOMS: atom_id res chain seq x y z
N GLY A 1 3.91 -4.21 22.44
CA GLY A 1 2.97 -5.11 21.86
C GLY A 1 2.92 -4.88 20.37
N ASN A 2 3.19 -5.91 19.57
CA ASN A 2 3.05 -5.82 18.13
C ASN A 2 1.59 -5.53 17.83
N THR A 3 1.33 -4.41 17.17
CA THR A 3 0.03 -4.22 16.56
C THR A 3 0.01 -5.19 15.40
N GLN A 4 -0.80 -6.25 15.50
CA GLN A 4 -1.10 -7.06 14.34
C GLN A 4 -1.82 -6.14 13.35
N PHE A 5 -1.21 -5.91 12.19
CA PHE A 5 -2.00 -5.61 11.04
C PHE A 5 -2.92 -6.82 10.85
N ASP A 6 -4.21 -6.58 10.71
CA ASP A 6 -5.17 -7.63 10.38
C ASP A 6 -5.00 -7.94 8.89
N MET A 7 -3.93 -8.66 8.59
CA MET A 7 -3.47 -8.95 7.23
C MET A 7 -3.51 -10.45 7.07
N GLU A 8 -4.59 -10.97 6.48
CA GLU A 8 -4.68 -12.38 6.13
C GLU A 8 -3.46 -12.79 5.29
N GLY A 9 -2.69 -13.74 5.80
CA GLY A 9 -1.57 -14.36 5.10
C GLY A 9 -0.18 -13.77 5.37
N MET A 10 -0.05 -12.73 6.21
CA MET A 10 1.24 -12.07 6.41
C MET A 10 1.94 -12.47 7.71
N LYS A 11 2.78 -13.47 7.62
CA LYS A 11 3.76 -13.80 8.68
C LYS A 11 4.92 -12.80 8.74
N TYR A 12 5.17 -12.04 7.67
CA TYR A 12 6.39 -11.24 7.52
C TYR A 12 6.32 -9.87 8.16
N VAL A 13 5.17 -9.20 8.13
CA VAL A 13 5.07 -7.82 8.61
C VAL A 13 5.30 -7.74 10.11
N ALA A 14 4.86 -8.75 10.85
CA ALA A 14 5.08 -8.81 12.30
C ALA A 14 6.56 -8.92 12.69
N GLU A 15 7.41 -9.45 11.82
CA GLU A 15 8.85 -9.59 12.07
C GLU A 15 9.65 -8.34 11.70
N TYR A 16 9.18 -7.54 10.74
CA TYR A 16 9.93 -6.41 10.17
C TYR A 16 9.34 -5.04 10.45
N VAL A 17 8.13 -4.95 10.99
CA VAL A 17 7.44 -3.68 11.19
C VAL A 17 7.20 -3.41 12.66
N GLU A 18 7.89 -2.42 13.20
CA GLU A 18 7.44 -1.76 14.43
C GLU A 18 6.32 -0.80 14.06
N VAL A 19 5.07 -1.23 14.24
CA VAL A 19 3.93 -0.32 14.12
C VAL A 19 3.97 0.68 15.26
N PRO A 20 3.89 1.99 14.98
CA PRO A 20 3.87 3.00 16.01
C PRO A 20 2.72 2.74 16.98
N LYS A 21 3.05 2.66 18.26
CA LYS A 21 2.07 2.53 19.32
C LYS A 21 1.41 3.88 19.54
N THR A 22 0.10 3.89 19.73
CA THR A 22 -0.56 5.02 20.36
C THR A 22 -0.01 5.13 21.79
N VAL A 23 0.68 6.21 22.10
CA VAL A 23 1.15 6.49 23.45
C VAL A 23 0.21 7.51 24.04
N THR A 24 -0.46 7.15 25.14
CA THR A 24 -1.32 8.07 25.87
C THR A 24 -0.56 8.59 27.09
N TYR A 25 -0.42 9.90 27.19
CA TYR A 25 0.10 10.58 28.36
C TYR A 25 -1.05 11.18 29.13
N GLU A 26 -1.20 10.84 30.40
CA GLU A 26 -2.16 11.46 31.30
C GLU A 26 -1.40 12.42 32.21
N ILE A 27 -1.68 13.72 32.13
CA ILE A 27 -1.08 14.74 32.99
C ILE A 27 -2.17 15.25 33.95
N LYS A 28 -1.98 15.02 35.24
CA LYS A 28 -2.93 15.42 36.27
C LYS A 28 -2.45 16.66 37.02
N GLY A 29 -3.39 17.44 37.59
CA GLY A 29 -3.10 18.54 38.49
C GLY A 29 -2.69 19.83 37.78
N LEU A 30 -3.02 19.99 36.51
CA LEU A 30 -2.80 21.26 35.81
C LEU A 30 -3.71 22.36 36.42
N VAL A 31 -3.13 23.48 36.75
CA VAL A 31 -3.85 24.63 37.31
C VAL A 31 -4.14 25.72 36.26
N SER A 32 -3.62 25.56 35.07
CA SER A 32 -3.85 26.42 33.88
C SER A 32 -3.64 25.62 32.60
N ASN A 33 -4.09 26.17 31.46
CA ASN A 33 -3.84 25.56 30.15
C ASN A 33 -2.32 25.50 29.92
N PRO A 34 -1.78 24.29 29.64
CA PRO A 34 -0.35 24.13 29.39
C PRO A 34 0.04 24.68 28.03
N ASP A 35 1.29 25.11 27.87
CA ASP A 35 1.90 25.31 26.56
C ASP A 35 2.34 23.94 26.03
N ILE A 36 1.52 23.35 25.17
CA ILE A 36 1.77 22.01 24.63
C ILE A 36 2.51 22.13 23.33
N ARG A 37 3.66 21.48 23.25
CA ARG A 37 4.45 21.33 22.03
C ARG A 37 4.55 19.87 21.70
N VAL A 38 4.15 19.53 20.49
CA VAL A 38 4.26 18.18 19.95
C VAL A 38 5.24 18.21 18.79
N ALA A 39 6.14 17.26 18.77
CA ALA A 39 7.08 17.08 17.67
C ALA A 39 7.05 15.62 17.18
N ASP A 40 7.32 15.42 15.88
CA ASP A 40 7.55 14.09 15.34
C ASP A 40 8.92 13.53 15.77
N ALA A 41 9.20 12.28 15.40
CA ALA A 41 10.47 11.63 15.73
C ALA A 41 11.70 12.33 15.12
N SER A 42 11.51 13.15 14.09
CA SER A 42 12.55 13.96 13.44
C SER A 42 12.72 15.32 14.08
N GLY A 43 11.90 15.66 15.10
CA GLY A 43 11.94 16.94 15.81
C GLY A 43 11.16 18.07 15.13
N ASN A 44 10.36 17.77 14.09
CA ASN A 44 9.50 18.78 13.47
C ASN A 44 8.28 19.04 14.35
N ASN A 45 7.96 20.32 14.56
CA ASN A 45 6.80 20.70 15.34
C ASN A 45 5.49 20.33 14.60
N ILE A 46 4.59 19.68 15.31
CA ILE A 46 3.23 19.40 14.86
C ILE A 46 2.35 20.54 15.39
N ASP A 47 1.58 21.17 14.47
CA ASP A 47 0.67 22.25 14.86
C ASP A 47 -0.53 21.69 15.61
N VAL A 48 -0.62 22.02 16.88
CA VAL A 48 -1.72 21.66 17.78
C VAL A 48 -2.60 22.87 18.14
N SER A 49 -2.43 24.00 17.45
CA SER A 49 -3.15 25.25 17.73
C SER A 49 -4.67 25.17 17.53
N SER A 50 -5.13 24.20 16.73
CA SER A 50 -6.56 23.95 16.51
C SER A 50 -7.26 23.26 17.68
N TYR A 51 -6.51 22.70 18.64
CA TYR A 51 -7.09 22.08 19.82
C TYR A 51 -7.43 23.14 20.87
N THR A 52 -8.71 23.42 21.01
CA THR A 52 -9.22 24.37 22.02
C THR A 52 -9.56 23.68 23.34
N ASP A 53 -9.74 22.37 23.31
CA ASP A 53 -9.95 21.51 24.48
C ASP A 53 -8.72 20.64 24.70
N TYR A 54 -7.96 20.98 25.74
CA TYR A 54 -6.75 20.24 26.13
C TYR A 54 -7.04 18.97 26.94
N SER A 55 -8.30 18.62 27.13
CA SER A 55 -8.68 17.39 27.85
C SER A 55 -8.38 16.13 27.04
N ASN A 56 -8.32 16.27 25.71
CA ASN A 56 -8.00 15.14 24.81
C ASN A 56 -7.38 15.65 23.50
N ILE A 57 -6.04 15.69 23.45
CA ILE A 57 -5.32 16.03 22.24
C ILE A 57 -4.92 14.71 21.55
N ASN A 58 -5.56 14.42 20.43
CA ASN A 58 -5.22 13.28 19.58
C ASN A 58 -4.38 13.77 18.41
N VAL A 59 -3.07 13.59 18.49
CA VAL A 59 -2.16 13.92 17.40
C VAL A 59 -2.06 12.70 16.50
N GLY A 60 -2.83 12.74 15.42
CA GLY A 60 -2.70 11.76 14.33
C GLY A 60 -1.38 11.95 13.57
N TYR A 61 -1.05 11.00 12.72
CA TYR A 61 0.07 11.13 11.80
C TYR A 61 -0.12 12.36 10.92
N VAL A 62 0.90 13.22 10.88
CA VAL A 62 0.99 14.22 9.82
C VAL A 62 1.23 13.44 8.53
N THR A 63 0.29 13.47 7.61
CA THR A 63 0.46 12.91 6.27
C THR A 63 1.60 13.65 5.58
N THR A 64 2.79 13.11 5.66
CA THR A 64 3.90 13.55 4.83
C THR A 64 3.61 13.14 3.40
N GLN A 65 3.92 14.02 2.47
CA GLN A 65 3.80 13.67 1.05
C GLN A 65 4.73 12.49 0.75
N ILE A 66 4.24 11.47 0.03
CA ILE A 66 5.08 10.35 -0.38
C ILE A 66 6.27 10.85 -1.22
N PRO A 67 7.50 10.43 -0.95
CA PRO A 67 8.64 10.73 -1.81
C PRO A 67 8.39 10.24 -3.24
N ALA A 68 8.74 11.04 -4.24
CA ALA A 68 8.46 10.75 -5.65
C ALA A 68 8.98 9.36 -6.08
N GLU A 69 10.19 8.99 -5.66
CA GLU A 69 10.79 7.69 -5.97
C GLU A 69 9.98 6.51 -5.39
N LEU A 70 9.42 6.66 -4.18
CA LEU A 70 8.58 5.64 -3.58
C LEU A 70 7.21 5.58 -4.27
N SER A 71 6.66 6.72 -4.66
CA SER A 71 5.42 6.80 -5.42
C SER A 71 5.54 6.08 -6.76
N ASP A 72 6.58 6.39 -7.54
CA ASP A 72 6.83 5.78 -8.84
C ASP A 72 7.06 4.27 -8.72
N TYR A 73 7.80 3.84 -7.71
CA TYR A 73 8.00 2.43 -7.43
C TYR A 73 6.69 1.73 -7.08
N ALA A 74 5.90 2.30 -6.17
CA ALA A 74 4.64 1.72 -5.71
C ALA A 74 3.65 1.54 -6.88
N VAL A 75 3.50 2.56 -7.73
CA VAL A 75 2.66 2.50 -8.93
C VAL A 75 3.18 1.42 -9.89
N THR A 76 4.48 1.34 -10.10
CA THR A 76 5.10 0.33 -10.98
C THR A 76 4.81 -1.08 -10.49
N ALA A 77 4.98 -1.34 -9.19
CA ALA A 77 4.73 -2.63 -8.58
C ALA A 77 3.25 -3.03 -8.65
N ALA A 78 2.33 -2.09 -8.36
CA ALA A 78 0.89 -2.32 -8.44
C ALA A 78 0.44 -2.63 -9.87
N LYS A 79 0.93 -1.87 -10.87
CA LYS A 79 0.64 -2.13 -12.28
C LYS A 79 1.20 -3.47 -12.75
N ALA A 80 2.41 -3.84 -12.32
CA ALA A 80 3.01 -5.12 -12.66
C ALA A 80 2.16 -6.28 -12.13
N TYR A 81 1.70 -6.19 -10.88
CA TYR A 81 0.82 -7.19 -10.29
C TYR A 81 -0.51 -7.30 -11.06
N SER A 82 -1.17 -6.16 -11.37
CA SER A 82 -2.38 -6.15 -12.18
C SER A 82 -2.15 -6.73 -13.60
N ASN A 83 -1.03 -6.39 -14.25
CA ASN A 83 -0.69 -6.87 -15.58
C ASN A 83 -0.41 -8.37 -15.64
N PHE A 84 0.03 -8.97 -14.56
CA PHE A 84 0.21 -10.42 -14.50
C PHE A 84 -1.09 -11.17 -14.82
N PHE A 85 -2.21 -10.79 -14.20
CA PHE A 85 -3.50 -11.48 -14.36
C PHE A 85 -4.12 -11.34 -15.75
N SER A 86 -3.71 -10.35 -16.53
CA SER A 86 -4.14 -10.16 -17.92
C SER A 86 -3.07 -10.57 -18.96
N ARG A 87 -1.97 -11.18 -18.51
CA ARG A 87 -0.82 -11.62 -19.33
C ARG A 87 -0.07 -10.51 -20.05
N ASP A 88 -0.07 -9.30 -19.48
CA ASP A 88 0.58 -8.13 -20.09
C ASP A 88 1.99 -7.85 -19.54
N LEU A 89 2.48 -8.69 -18.66
CA LEU A 89 3.81 -8.49 -18.08
C LEU A 89 4.88 -8.92 -19.08
N ALA A 90 5.52 -7.95 -19.70
CA ALA A 90 6.48 -8.17 -20.78
C ALA A 90 7.66 -9.05 -20.34
N GLY A 91 8.02 -10.01 -21.20
CA GLY A 91 9.19 -10.85 -21.00
C GLY A 91 9.02 -12.03 -20.04
N CYS A 92 7.86 -12.20 -19.44
CA CYS A 92 7.61 -13.22 -18.42
C CYS A 92 6.77 -14.41 -18.89
N GLY A 93 6.03 -14.24 -19.99
CA GLY A 93 5.01 -15.22 -20.34
C GLY A 93 4.03 -15.41 -19.19
N GLU A 94 3.85 -16.65 -18.77
CA GLU A 94 2.96 -17.02 -17.66
C GLU A 94 3.72 -17.30 -16.35
N SER A 95 5.00 -16.91 -16.28
CA SER A 95 5.82 -17.17 -15.09
C SER A 95 5.58 -16.15 -14.00
N THR A 96 5.35 -16.60 -12.77
CA THR A 96 5.27 -15.73 -11.58
C THR A 96 6.61 -15.07 -11.22
N ALA A 97 7.74 -15.52 -11.82
CA ALA A 97 9.07 -14.98 -11.53
C ALA A 97 9.16 -13.45 -11.74
N CYS A 98 8.39 -12.89 -12.68
CA CYS A 98 8.40 -11.48 -12.96
C CYS A 98 7.71 -10.59 -11.94
N ILE A 99 6.71 -11.11 -11.25
CA ILE A 99 6.08 -10.39 -10.14
C ILE A 99 6.76 -10.71 -8.81
N GLN A 100 7.47 -11.83 -8.71
CA GLN A 100 8.14 -12.24 -7.48
C GLN A 100 9.17 -11.20 -6.99
N ILE A 101 9.72 -10.39 -7.89
CA ILE A 101 10.65 -9.30 -7.53
C ILE A 101 10.00 -8.20 -6.68
N TYR A 102 8.68 -8.10 -6.69
CA TYR A 102 7.89 -7.13 -5.92
C TYR A 102 7.34 -7.67 -4.61
N PHE A 103 7.55 -8.95 -4.30
CA PHE A 103 6.96 -9.59 -3.12
C PHE A 103 8.02 -10.30 -2.28
N PRO A 104 7.84 -10.40 -0.96
CA PRO A 104 8.69 -11.24 -0.12
C PRO A 104 8.62 -12.71 -0.53
N GLN A 105 9.67 -13.45 -0.25
CA GLN A 105 9.68 -14.90 -0.48
C GLN A 105 8.55 -15.56 0.32
N GLY A 106 7.75 -16.43 -0.34
CA GLY A 106 6.62 -17.14 0.29
C GLY A 106 5.39 -16.24 0.52
N SER A 107 5.27 -15.14 -0.21
CA SER A 107 4.10 -14.28 -0.17
C SER A 107 2.85 -15.01 -0.66
N TYR A 108 1.75 -14.84 0.08
CA TYR A 108 0.42 -15.32 -0.31
C TYR A 108 0.03 -14.88 -1.73
N TYR A 109 0.38 -13.66 -2.13
CA TYR A 109 0.04 -13.11 -3.45
C TYR A 109 0.75 -13.83 -4.59
N ILE A 110 1.96 -14.35 -4.33
CA ILE A 110 2.67 -15.20 -5.30
C ILE A 110 2.00 -16.56 -5.41
N ASP A 111 1.60 -17.14 -4.28
CA ASP A 111 0.88 -18.42 -4.26
C ASP A 111 -0.48 -18.30 -4.97
N LEU A 112 -1.19 -17.19 -4.78
CA LEU A 112 -2.43 -16.89 -5.47
C LEU A 112 -2.22 -16.75 -6.99
N ALA A 113 -1.20 -16.00 -7.41
CA ALA A 113 -0.84 -15.85 -8.82
C ALA A 113 -0.48 -17.18 -9.47
N GLU A 114 0.22 -18.05 -8.75
CA GLU A 114 0.57 -19.38 -9.21
C GLU A 114 -0.69 -20.27 -9.36
N GLN A 115 -1.64 -20.19 -8.45
CA GLN A 115 -2.93 -20.90 -8.59
C GLN A 115 -3.70 -20.42 -9.82
N TYR A 116 -3.73 -19.11 -10.10
CA TYR A 116 -4.33 -18.56 -11.32
C TYR A 116 -3.66 -19.13 -12.58
N ARG A 117 -2.35 -19.15 -12.59
CA ARG A 117 -1.56 -19.68 -13.70
C ARG A 117 -1.85 -21.17 -13.94
N GLN A 118 -1.85 -21.98 -12.88
CA GLN A 118 -2.08 -23.43 -12.97
C GLN A 118 -3.52 -23.76 -13.33
N GLY A 119 -4.47 -22.96 -12.88
CA GLY A 119 -5.89 -23.13 -13.19
C GLY A 119 -6.29 -22.59 -14.56
N ASP A 120 -5.37 -21.99 -15.31
CA ASP A 120 -5.65 -21.28 -16.58
C ASP A 120 -6.80 -20.25 -16.45
N MET A 121 -6.88 -19.61 -15.27
CA MET A 121 -7.95 -18.68 -14.89
C MET A 121 -7.64 -17.24 -15.29
N TRP A 122 -7.10 -17.04 -16.48
CA TRP A 122 -6.76 -15.71 -16.95
C TRP A 122 -8.02 -14.86 -17.13
N MET A 123 -7.93 -13.62 -16.69
CA MET A 123 -9.10 -12.75 -16.56
C MET A 123 -9.75 -12.42 -17.90
N TYR A 124 -8.96 -12.35 -18.98
CA TYR A 124 -9.48 -11.95 -20.30
C TYR A 124 -8.82 -12.71 -21.43
N SER A 125 -9.59 -12.84 -22.54
CA SER A 125 -9.11 -13.30 -23.83
C SER A 125 -8.14 -12.27 -24.45
N ARG A 126 -7.75 -12.47 -25.70
CA ARG A 126 -6.84 -11.56 -26.42
C ARG A 126 -7.34 -10.12 -26.43
N HIS A 127 -6.47 -9.20 -26.09
CA HIS A 127 -6.71 -7.77 -26.06
C HIS A 127 -5.47 -6.97 -26.50
N ASN A 128 -5.62 -5.67 -26.69
CA ASN A 128 -4.51 -4.76 -26.93
C ASN A 128 -3.66 -4.56 -25.64
N THR A 129 -2.55 -3.87 -25.78
CA THR A 129 -1.77 -3.42 -24.61
C THR A 129 -2.66 -2.56 -23.72
N PRO A 130 -2.75 -2.86 -22.41
CA PRO A 130 -3.56 -2.10 -21.48
C PRO A 130 -3.12 -0.64 -21.38
N GLU A 131 -4.10 0.25 -21.22
CA GLU A 131 -3.88 1.64 -20.90
C GLU A 131 -4.23 1.91 -19.44
N PHE A 132 -3.38 2.65 -18.74
CA PHE A 132 -3.59 3.05 -17.36
C PHE A 132 -3.92 4.53 -17.29
N ASN A 133 -5.13 4.83 -16.84
CA ASN A 133 -5.65 6.19 -16.71
C ASN A 133 -5.96 6.50 -15.24
N ASN A 134 -6.13 7.77 -14.91
CA ASN A 134 -6.52 8.24 -13.57
C ASN A 134 -5.61 7.72 -12.45
N VAL A 135 -4.32 7.64 -12.73
CA VAL A 135 -3.35 7.11 -11.75
C VAL A 135 -3.10 8.12 -10.66
N SER A 136 -3.39 7.76 -9.40
CA SER A 136 -3.06 8.56 -8.22
C SER A 136 -2.48 7.69 -7.11
N VAL A 137 -1.71 8.34 -6.23
CA VAL A 137 -1.21 7.77 -4.99
C VAL A 137 -1.65 8.68 -3.86
N GLU A 138 -2.39 8.13 -2.92
CA GLU A 138 -3.05 8.85 -1.82
C GLU A 138 -2.74 8.17 -0.48
N ASP A 139 -3.17 8.77 0.61
CA ASP A 139 -3.17 8.20 1.96
C ASP A 139 -1.81 7.58 2.37
N TYR A 140 -0.70 8.27 2.00
CA TYR A 140 0.63 7.83 2.40
C TYR A 140 0.80 7.86 3.91
N THR A 141 1.17 6.71 4.48
CA THR A 141 1.43 6.55 5.90
C THR A 141 2.79 5.88 6.11
N PRO A 142 3.81 6.61 6.52
CA PRO A 142 5.08 6.01 6.93
C PRO A 142 4.93 5.42 8.34
N TYR A 143 5.24 4.15 8.49
CA TYR A 143 5.23 3.47 9.80
C TYR A 143 6.62 3.43 10.43
N SER A 144 7.64 3.33 9.60
CA SER A 144 9.05 3.35 9.98
C SER A 144 9.92 3.61 8.74
N ASP A 145 11.23 3.68 8.90
CA ASP A 145 12.18 3.82 7.78
C ASP A 145 12.15 2.63 6.81
N VAL A 146 11.55 1.52 7.22
CA VAL A 146 11.47 0.28 6.44
C VAL A 146 10.04 -0.17 6.15
N CYS A 147 9.04 0.66 6.46
CA CYS A 147 7.64 0.31 6.20
C CYS A 147 6.77 1.54 5.95
N PHE A 148 5.94 1.45 4.91
CA PHE A 148 4.88 2.43 4.65
C PHE A 148 3.67 1.76 3.99
N SER A 149 2.55 2.46 3.98
CA SER A 149 1.42 2.16 3.12
C SER A 149 1.04 3.36 2.26
N CYS A 150 0.40 3.10 1.13
CA CYS A 150 -0.28 4.11 0.33
C CYS A 150 -1.45 3.48 -0.43
N ARG A 151 -2.45 4.30 -0.70
CA ARG A 151 -3.58 3.95 -1.54
C ARG A 151 -3.22 4.24 -2.99
N ILE A 152 -3.37 3.25 -3.88
CA ILE A 152 -3.06 3.38 -5.31
C ILE A 152 -4.35 3.18 -6.09
N ILE A 153 -4.69 4.19 -6.89
CA ILE A 153 -5.89 4.21 -7.71
C ILE A 153 -5.47 4.29 -9.17
N PHE A 154 -6.08 3.48 -10.01
CA PHE A 154 -5.99 3.60 -11.47
C PHE A 154 -7.13 2.87 -12.17
N ASP A 155 -7.41 3.28 -13.40
CA ASP A 155 -8.27 2.58 -14.33
C ASP A 155 -7.40 1.89 -15.39
N LYS A 156 -7.52 0.55 -15.49
CA LYS A 156 -6.86 -0.26 -16.49
C LYS A 156 -7.86 -0.61 -17.58
N SER A 157 -7.67 -0.10 -18.77
CA SER A 157 -8.54 -0.32 -19.92
C SER A 157 -7.91 -1.24 -20.95
N MET A 158 -8.68 -2.23 -21.42
CA MET A 158 -8.27 -3.24 -22.39
C MET A 158 -9.35 -3.37 -23.49
N TYR A 159 -8.96 -3.27 -24.74
CA TYR A 159 -9.84 -3.58 -25.87
C TYR A 159 -9.77 -5.06 -26.19
N LEU A 160 -10.87 -5.76 -26.02
CA LEU A 160 -11.00 -7.21 -26.26
C LEU A 160 -11.20 -7.47 -27.76
N THR A 161 -10.19 -8.05 -28.40
CA THR A 161 -10.20 -8.25 -29.86
C THR A 161 -11.24 -9.28 -30.34
N ALA A 162 -11.68 -10.18 -29.46
CA ALA A 162 -12.66 -11.21 -29.78
C ALA A 162 -14.09 -10.67 -29.81
N THR A 163 -14.43 -9.73 -28.97
CA THR A 163 -15.81 -9.18 -28.83
C THR A 163 -15.94 -7.77 -29.37
N GLY A 164 -14.84 -7.03 -29.50
CA GLY A 164 -14.85 -5.63 -29.89
C GLY A 164 -15.22 -4.68 -28.75
N ASP A 165 -15.26 -5.18 -27.50
CA ASP A 165 -15.62 -4.40 -26.32
C ASP A 165 -14.37 -3.83 -25.62
N THR A 166 -14.54 -2.72 -24.94
CA THR A 166 -13.54 -2.22 -23.99
C THR A 166 -13.93 -2.64 -22.58
N ARG A 167 -12.99 -3.26 -21.88
CA ARG A 167 -13.09 -3.56 -20.46
C ARG A 167 -12.21 -2.59 -19.68
N THR A 168 -12.78 -2.04 -18.60
CA THR A 168 -12.05 -1.20 -17.67
C THR A 168 -12.12 -1.83 -16.29
N GLU A 169 -10.96 -2.07 -15.71
CA GLU A 169 -10.80 -2.49 -14.31
C GLU A 169 -10.44 -1.28 -13.49
N HIS A 170 -11.20 -1.03 -12.45
CA HIS A 170 -10.90 0.00 -11.46
C HIS A 170 -10.09 -0.62 -10.32
N ASN A 171 -8.86 -0.14 -10.12
CA ASN A 171 -8.04 -0.47 -8.97
C ASN A 171 -8.18 0.65 -7.94
N ASP A 172 -8.59 0.30 -6.75
CA ASP A 172 -8.59 1.16 -5.57
C ASP A 172 -8.18 0.31 -4.38
N GLN A 173 -6.87 0.29 -4.13
CA GLN A 173 -6.29 -0.60 -3.15
C GLN A 173 -5.23 0.11 -2.31
N THR A 174 -5.16 -0.25 -1.04
CA THR A 174 -4.07 0.15 -0.14
C THR A 174 -3.00 -0.92 -0.15
N TYR A 175 -1.81 -0.52 -0.56
CA TYR A 175 -0.61 -1.36 -0.59
C TYR A 175 0.27 -1.06 0.61
N TYR A 176 0.74 -2.12 1.24
CA TYR A 176 1.71 -2.05 2.35
C TYR A 176 3.07 -2.51 1.83
N PHE A 177 4.06 -1.67 2.03
CA PHE A 177 5.43 -1.92 1.56
C PHE A 177 6.38 -2.10 2.73
N VAL A 178 7.29 -3.06 2.58
CA VAL A 178 8.41 -3.29 3.51
C VAL A 178 9.72 -3.25 2.76
N ASN A 179 10.75 -2.70 3.40
CA ASN A 179 12.10 -2.70 2.87
C ASN A 179 12.88 -3.87 3.48
N ILE A 180 13.26 -4.83 2.64
CA ILE A 180 14.08 -5.99 3.02
C ILE A 180 15.36 -5.92 2.20
N ASP A 181 16.50 -5.84 2.86
CA ASP A 181 17.83 -5.77 2.23
C ASP A 181 17.95 -4.67 1.18
N GLY A 182 17.36 -3.50 1.46
CA GLY A 182 17.37 -2.33 0.56
C GLY A 182 16.37 -2.39 -0.58
N LYS A 183 15.48 -3.38 -0.62
CA LYS A 183 14.44 -3.52 -1.63
C LYS A 183 13.07 -3.34 -1.01
N TRP A 184 12.27 -2.47 -1.60
CA TRP A 184 10.87 -2.35 -1.25
C TRP A 184 10.05 -3.48 -1.85
N LEU A 185 9.23 -4.14 -1.05
CA LEU A 185 8.41 -5.28 -1.45
C LEU A 185 6.98 -5.08 -0.97
N ILE A 186 6.01 -5.53 -1.76
CA ILE A 186 4.60 -5.51 -1.37
C ILE A 186 4.39 -6.58 -0.30
N ALA A 187 4.12 -6.12 0.88
CA ALA A 187 3.86 -6.99 2.02
C ALA A 187 2.39 -7.37 2.11
N ASP A 188 1.46 -6.45 1.78
CA ASP A 188 0.02 -6.70 1.77
C ASP A 188 -0.73 -5.78 0.81
N ILE A 189 -1.94 -6.21 0.43
CA ILE A 189 -2.85 -5.45 -0.43
C ILE A 189 -4.25 -5.54 0.17
N LYS A 190 -4.90 -4.38 0.41
CA LYS A 190 -6.29 -4.31 0.88
C LYS A 190 -7.15 -3.60 -0.14
N SER A 191 -8.28 -4.22 -0.52
CA SER A 191 -9.31 -3.54 -1.33
C SER A 191 -9.98 -2.43 -0.52
N ASN A 192 -10.17 -1.27 -1.14
CA ASN A 192 -10.96 -0.17 -0.58
C ASN A 192 -12.37 -0.13 -1.19
N VAL A 193 -12.64 -0.98 -2.17
CA VAL A 193 -13.98 -1.14 -2.76
C VAL A 193 -14.75 -2.12 -1.88
N GLU A 194 -15.89 -1.68 -1.36
CA GLU A 194 -16.84 -2.59 -0.69
C GLU A 194 -17.47 -3.51 -1.73
N ASP A 195 -17.50 -4.81 -1.46
CA ASP A 195 -18.18 -5.83 -2.26
C ASP A 195 -19.72 -5.67 -2.22
#